data_8f9f977c35bfb6e7e180d7bc25f0de65
#
_entry.id   8f9f977c35bfb6e7e180d7bc25f0de65
#
_cell.length_a   1.000
_cell.length_b   1.000
_cell.length_c   1.000
_cell.angle_alpha   90.00
_cell.angle_beta   90.00
_cell.angle_gamma   90.00
#
_symmetry.space_group_name_H-M   'P 1'
#
loop_
_entity.id
_entity.type
_entity.pdbx_description
1 polymer ?
#
loop_
_entity_poly.entity_id
_entity_poly.type
_entity_poly.pdbx_seq_one_letter_code
_entity_poly.pdbx_strand_id
1 'polypeptide(L)'
;AFWAAGKLYALSAVPSPCVMLDTDFICWKSISNLLDGPDTAAIHREDIMPSIYPDQTAFTKTEGFPLDSFDWTVQPFNTALAYFGNDEFRRYYTDTAIRFMRCSPDADDALTYMVFAEQRLLAMCAEKKYAHAAALSDLPALFGGAQNGYFTHIWGFKQQMRENPKLYEDFCRRCAARLQKDFPEESNCLLY
;
A
#
# COMPACT_ATOMS: atom_id res chain seq x y z
N ALA A 1 -8.76 8.29 13.80
CA ALA A 1 -7.77 8.58 12.74
C ALA A 1 -7.37 7.32 11.97
N PHE A 2 -7.19 6.19 12.64
CA PHE A 2 -6.59 4.98 12.05
C PHE A 2 -7.62 4.07 11.37
N TRP A 3 -8.23 4.55 10.28
CA TRP A 3 -9.27 3.84 9.53
C TRP A 3 -8.79 2.53 8.90
N ALA A 4 -7.51 2.40 8.56
CA ALA A 4 -6.92 1.17 8.01
C ALA A 4 -6.20 0.30 9.07
N ALA A 5 -6.36 0.59 10.37
CA ALA A 5 -5.70 -0.17 11.45
C ALA A 5 -5.96 -1.68 11.36
N GLY A 6 -7.16 -2.09 10.92
CA GLY A 6 -7.52 -3.49 10.72
C GLY A 6 -6.55 -4.25 9.82
N LYS A 7 -5.98 -3.60 8.79
CA LYS A 7 -4.96 -4.18 7.91
C LYS A 7 -3.68 -4.52 8.68
N LEU A 8 -3.21 -3.61 9.52
CA LEU A 8 -1.99 -3.79 10.33
C LEU A 8 -2.17 -4.89 11.39
N TYR A 9 -3.34 -4.95 12.04
CA TYR A 9 -3.65 -6.03 12.98
C TYR A 9 -3.77 -7.38 12.28
N ALA A 10 -4.45 -7.46 11.13
CA ALA A 10 -4.53 -8.67 10.34
C ALA A 10 -3.12 -9.14 9.91
N LEU A 11 -2.31 -8.21 9.40
CA LEU A 11 -0.93 -8.49 9.00
C LEU A 11 -0.07 -9.00 10.17
N SER A 12 -0.29 -8.49 11.39
CA SER A 12 0.45 -8.95 12.58
C SER A 12 0.13 -10.41 12.94
N ALA A 13 -1.05 -10.91 12.54
CA ALA A 13 -1.56 -12.24 12.89
C ALA A 13 -1.24 -13.34 11.86
N VAL A 14 -0.82 -12.97 10.64
CA VAL A 14 -0.51 -13.95 9.58
C VAL A 14 0.99 -14.21 9.49
N PRO A 15 1.45 -15.43 9.14
CA PRO A 15 2.86 -15.71 8.92
C PRO A 15 3.34 -15.18 7.56
N SER A 16 4.66 -14.96 7.43
CA SER A 16 5.32 -14.76 6.12
C SER A 16 5.57 -16.11 5.43
N PRO A 17 5.62 -16.17 4.09
CA PRO A 17 5.38 -15.06 3.19
C PRO A 17 3.89 -14.72 3.07
N CYS A 18 3.56 -13.43 3.02
CA CYS A 18 2.19 -12.97 2.82
C CYS A 18 2.14 -11.68 2.01
N VAL A 19 0.98 -11.43 1.40
CA VAL A 19 0.69 -10.18 0.66
C VAL A 19 -0.56 -9.54 1.26
N MET A 20 -0.45 -8.25 1.56
CA MET A 20 -1.58 -7.39 1.88
C MET A 20 -1.99 -6.63 0.61
N LEU A 21 -3.27 -6.68 0.27
CA LEU A 21 -3.82 -6.01 -0.90
C LEU A 21 -4.96 -5.07 -0.49
N ASP A 22 -5.03 -3.90 -1.11
CA ASP A 22 -6.20 -3.04 -1.06
C ASP A 22 -7.31 -3.61 -1.94
N THR A 23 -8.56 -3.35 -1.56
CA THR A 23 -9.74 -3.85 -2.28
C THR A 23 -9.94 -3.19 -3.65
N ASP A 24 -9.19 -2.15 -3.96
CA ASP A 24 -9.14 -1.47 -5.24
C ASP A 24 -7.88 -1.79 -6.06
N PHE A 25 -7.19 -2.88 -5.69
CA PHE A 25 -6.05 -3.42 -6.42
C PHE A 25 -6.46 -4.69 -7.17
N ILE A 26 -6.21 -4.74 -8.47
CA ILE A 26 -6.57 -5.86 -9.34
C ILE A 26 -5.29 -6.50 -9.88
N CYS A 27 -5.05 -7.76 -9.54
CA CYS A 27 -3.99 -8.56 -10.14
C CYS A 27 -4.52 -9.28 -11.40
N TRP A 28 -3.94 -8.99 -12.56
CA TRP A 28 -4.29 -9.61 -13.84
C TRP A 28 -3.46 -10.85 -14.15
N LYS A 29 -2.30 -10.98 -13.53
CA LYS A 29 -1.38 -12.10 -13.70
C LYS A 29 -0.70 -12.40 -12.37
N SER A 30 -0.16 -13.61 -12.26
CA SER A 30 0.72 -13.92 -11.12
C SER A 30 1.87 -12.93 -11.04
N ILE A 31 2.08 -12.42 -9.83
CA ILE A 31 3.19 -11.53 -9.47
C ILE A 31 4.25 -12.24 -8.63
N SER A 32 4.15 -13.56 -8.46
CA SER A 32 5.05 -14.34 -7.59
C SER A 32 6.51 -14.19 -7.99
N ASN A 33 6.80 -14.13 -9.29
CA ASN A 33 8.15 -13.90 -9.80
C ASN A 33 8.71 -12.50 -9.49
N LEU A 34 7.85 -11.52 -9.18
CA LEU A 34 8.26 -10.17 -8.79
C LEU A 34 8.53 -10.08 -7.27
N LEU A 35 8.11 -11.10 -6.52
CA LEU A 35 8.21 -11.17 -5.06
C LEU A 35 9.30 -12.14 -4.59
N ASP A 36 10.09 -12.69 -5.52
CA ASP A 36 11.20 -13.61 -5.19
C ASP A 36 12.42 -12.81 -4.72
N GLY A 37 12.85 -13.11 -3.51
CA GLY A 37 14.06 -12.58 -2.90
C GLY A 37 13.97 -11.37 -1.97
N PRO A 38 13.02 -10.40 -2.08
CA PRO A 38 12.97 -9.30 -1.13
C PRO A 38 12.38 -9.72 0.23
N ASP A 39 12.83 -9.07 1.32
CA ASP A 39 12.22 -9.18 2.65
C ASP A 39 10.84 -8.54 2.66
N THR A 40 10.68 -7.45 1.90
CA THR A 40 9.42 -6.74 1.69
C THR A 40 9.38 -6.11 0.30
N ALA A 41 8.18 -5.97 -0.27
CA ALA A 41 7.98 -5.24 -1.51
C ALA A 41 6.67 -4.46 -1.48
N ALA A 42 6.62 -3.35 -2.21
CA ALA A 42 5.42 -2.54 -2.39
C ALA A 42 5.31 -2.10 -3.87
N ILE A 43 4.21 -1.43 -4.23
CA ILE A 43 3.97 -1.07 -5.63
C ILE A 43 5.09 -0.17 -6.16
N HIS A 44 5.31 0.98 -5.51
CA HIS A 44 6.33 1.96 -5.87
C HIS A 44 6.70 2.83 -4.67
N ARG A 45 7.77 3.61 -4.82
CA ARG A 45 8.09 4.69 -3.89
C ARG A 45 7.24 5.92 -4.23
N GLU A 46 6.78 6.62 -3.19
CA GLU A 46 6.07 7.89 -3.31
C GLU A 46 7.05 9.06 -3.15
N ASP A 47 6.76 10.18 -3.81
CA ASP A 47 7.46 11.42 -3.51
C ASP A 47 7.05 11.96 -2.13
N ILE A 48 8.01 12.56 -1.42
CA ILE A 48 7.73 13.18 -0.12
C ILE A 48 7.03 14.52 -0.34
N MET A 49 5.72 14.47 -0.54
CA MET A 49 4.87 15.66 -0.61
C MET A 49 4.45 16.07 0.80
N PRO A 50 4.81 17.27 1.31
CA PRO A 50 4.52 17.68 2.68
C PRO A 50 3.03 17.67 3.06
N SER A 51 2.13 17.83 2.09
CA SER A 51 0.68 17.76 2.29
C SER A 51 0.14 16.36 2.58
N ILE A 52 0.91 15.30 2.25
CA ILE A 52 0.55 13.90 2.48
C ILE A 52 1.54 13.25 3.45
N TYR A 53 2.82 13.55 3.29
CA TYR A 53 3.94 13.02 4.08
C TYR A 53 4.70 14.16 4.77
N PRO A 54 4.07 14.86 5.74
CA PRO A 54 4.72 15.92 6.46
C PRO A 54 5.90 15.39 7.30
N ASP A 55 6.73 16.28 7.79
CA ASP A 55 7.82 15.93 8.70
C ASP A 55 7.30 15.58 10.11
N GLN A 56 8.23 15.24 11.01
CA GLN A 56 7.90 14.80 12.37
C GLN A 56 7.13 15.86 13.20
N THR A 57 7.24 17.14 12.87
CA THR A 57 6.59 18.22 13.64
C THR A 57 5.05 18.21 13.51
N ALA A 58 4.51 17.52 12.48
CA ALA A 58 3.07 17.34 12.31
C ALA A 58 2.44 16.37 13.32
N PHE A 59 3.24 15.51 13.97
CA PHE A 59 2.73 14.46 14.87
C PHE A 59 2.60 14.94 16.33
N THR A 60 1.93 16.05 16.54
CA THR A 60 1.76 16.72 17.84
C THR A 60 0.92 15.94 18.85
N LYS A 61 0.14 14.96 18.37
CA LYS A 61 -0.73 14.09 19.19
C LYS A 61 -0.09 12.72 19.47
N THR A 62 1.23 12.59 19.28
CA THR A 62 1.97 11.34 19.49
C THR A 62 2.89 11.49 20.70
N GLU A 63 2.68 10.63 21.72
CA GLU A 63 3.46 10.66 22.96
C GLU A 63 4.22 9.34 23.16
N GLY A 64 5.52 9.45 23.46
CA GLY A 64 6.35 8.28 23.80
C GLY A 64 6.73 7.38 22.62
N PHE A 65 6.42 7.76 21.39
CA PHE A 65 6.92 7.10 20.19
C PHE A 65 8.20 7.80 19.71
N PRO A 66 9.29 7.06 19.42
CA PRO A 66 10.60 7.66 19.13
C PRO A 66 10.71 8.13 17.68
N LEU A 67 9.97 9.17 17.30
CA LEU A 67 9.95 9.74 15.94
C LEU A 67 11.37 10.09 15.45
N ASP A 68 12.23 10.64 16.34
CA ASP A 68 13.61 11.01 16.01
C ASP A 68 14.53 9.82 15.67
N SER A 69 14.10 8.60 15.94
CA SER A 69 14.87 7.40 15.67
C SER A 69 14.78 6.90 14.24
N PHE A 70 14.00 7.55 13.39
CA PHE A 70 13.77 7.19 11.99
C PHE A 70 14.41 8.20 11.05
N ASP A 71 14.79 7.73 9.86
CA ASP A 71 15.28 8.59 8.78
C ASP A 71 14.10 9.18 8.01
N TRP A 72 13.86 10.47 8.16
CA TRP A 72 12.77 11.21 7.52
C TRP A 72 13.01 11.54 6.05
N THR A 73 14.19 11.25 5.52
CA THR A 73 14.53 11.41 4.09
C THR A 73 14.10 10.20 3.26
N VAL A 74 13.74 9.09 3.90
CA VAL A 74 13.29 7.87 3.23
C VAL A 74 11.95 8.10 2.55
N GLN A 75 11.88 7.79 1.25
CA GLN A 75 10.65 7.86 0.48
C GLN A 75 9.63 6.82 0.95
N PRO A 76 8.36 7.20 1.17
CA PRO A 76 7.29 6.26 1.54
C PRO A 76 7.06 5.20 0.47
N PHE A 77 6.40 4.10 0.84
CA PHE A 77 5.89 3.12 -0.10
C PHE A 77 4.40 3.30 -0.35
N ASN A 78 3.95 3.08 -1.58
CA ASN A 78 2.53 2.84 -1.85
C ASN A 78 2.19 1.39 -1.47
N THR A 79 1.37 1.21 -0.46
CA THR A 79 1.05 -0.06 0.20
C THR A 79 -0.28 -0.67 -0.24
N ALA A 80 -0.86 -0.24 -1.37
CA ALA A 80 -2.04 -0.91 -1.94
C ALA A 80 -1.74 -2.38 -2.32
N LEU A 81 -0.45 -2.68 -2.55
CA LEU A 81 0.13 -4.01 -2.43
C LEU A 81 1.36 -3.89 -1.52
N ALA A 82 1.41 -4.70 -0.47
CA ALA A 82 2.59 -4.84 0.38
C ALA A 82 2.88 -6.33 0.63
N TYR A 83 4.05 -6.79 0.21
CA TYR A 83 4.56 -8.14 0.40
C TYR A 83 5.51 -8.18 1.59
N PHE A 84 5.45 -9.27 2.32
CA PHE A 84 6.34 -9.57 3.44
C PHE A 84 6.87 -10.99 3.30
N GLY A 85 8.10 -11.12 2.79
CA GLY A 85 8.80 -12.40 2.64
C GLY A 85 9.48 -12.84 3.93
N ASN A 86 9.84 -11.89 4.79
CA ASN A 86 10.58 -12.11 6.04
C ASN A 86 9.67 -11.88 7.26
N ASP A 87 9.51 -12.93 8.08
CA ASP A 87 8.60 -12.90 9.23
C ASP A 87 9.11 -12.00 10.37
N GLU A 88 10.43 -11.93 10.60
CA GLU A 88 11.02 -11.05 11.59
C GLU A 88 10.80 -9.58 11.22
N PHE A 89 11.03 -9.23 9.95
CA PHE A 89 10.78 -7.88 9.45
C PHE A 89 9.30 -7.52 9.52
N ARG A 90 8.40 -8.41 9.11
CA ARG A 90 6.94 -8.19 9.18
C ARG A 90 6.50 -7.88 10.61
N ARG A 91 6.93 -8.68 11.58
CA ARG A 91 6.63 -8.46 13.01
C ARG A 91 7.17 -7.12 13.48
N TYR A 92 8.45 -6.82 13.19
CA TYR A 92 9.05 -5.55 13.58
C TYR A 92 8.26 -4.35 13.05
N TYR A 93 7.88 -4.39 11.77
CA TYR A 93 7.07 -3.31 11.17
C TYR A 93 5.68 -3.22 11.82
N THR A 94 4.95 -4.32 11.92
CA THR A 94 3.60 -4.29 12.49
C THR A 94 3.58 -3.85 13.95
N ASP A 95 4.52 -4.31 14.77
CA ASP A 95 4.66 -3.89 16.16
C ASP A 95 4.97 -2.39 16.27
N THR A 96 5.85 -1.89 15.38
CA THR A 96 6.20 -0.47 15.30
C THR A 96 4.97 0.37 14.92
N ALA A 97 4.24 -0.01 13.88
CA ALA A 97 3.06 0.71 13.42
C ALA A 97 1.91 0.67 14.44
N ILE A 98 1.65 -0.48 15.06
CA ILE A 98 0.65 -0.62 16.12
C ILE A 98 1.05 0.21 17.36
N ARG A 99 2.34 0.21 17.73
CA ARG A 99 2.84 1.06 18.81
C ARG A 99 2.63 2.55 18.51
N PHE A 100 2.94 2.98 17.28
CA PHE A 100 2.68 4.38 16.87
C PHE A 100 1.21 4.75 17.02
N MET A 101 0.30 3.90 16.54
CA MET A 101 -1.14 4.14 16.67
C MET A 101 -1.59 4.24 18.15
N ARG A 102 -1.04 3.40 19.02
CA ARG A 102 -1.33 3.42 20.47
C ARG A 102 -0.77 4.67 21.16
N CYS A 103 0.36 5.18 20.69
CA CYS A 103 0.96 6.42 21.18
C CYS A 103 0.26 7.69 20.65
N SER A 104 -0.72 7.54 19.78
CA SER A 104 -1.45 8.64 19.12
C SER A 104 -2.98 8.50 19.28
N PRO A 105 -3.52 8.31 20.49
CA PRO A 105 -4.95 8.01 20.69
C PRO A 105 -5.84 9.19 20.26
N ASP A 106 -5.37 10.42 20.42
CA ASP A 106 -6.10 11.65 20.12
C ASP A 106 -5.77 12.23 18.74
N ALA A 107 -5.19 11.41 17.84
CA ALA A 107 -4.93 11.84 16.49
C ALA A 107 -6.23 12.24 15.77
N ASP A 108 -6.28 13.46 15.27
CA ASP A 108 -7.45 14.07 14.61
C ASP A 108 -7.29 14.14 13.07
N ASP A 109 -6.07 14.18 12.57
CA ASP A 109 -5.78 14.09 11.14
C ASP A 109 -5.69 12.62 10.70
N ALA A 110 -6.81 12.10 10.19
CA ALA A 110 -6.91 10.71 9.77
C ALA A 110 -5.97 10.35 8.60
N LEU A 111 -5.73 11.29 7.68
CA LEU A 111 -4.86 11.01 6.53
C LEU A 111 -3.41 10.93 6.96
N THR A 112 -2.89 11.98 7.56
CA THR A 112 -1.48 12.08 7.96
C THR A 112 -1.06 10.94 8.88
N TYR A 113 -1.82 10.67 9.93
CA TYR A 113 -1.47 9.64 10.91
C TYR A 113 -1.59 8.22 10.35
N MET A 114 -2.62 7.93 9.52
CA MET A 114 -2.76 6.59 8.94
C MET A 114 -1.72 6.32 7.85
N VAL A 115 -1.49 7.28 6.97
CA VAL A 115 -0.48 7.17 5.90
C VAL A 115 0.92 7.04 6.48
N PHE A 116 1.22 7.74 7.59
CA PHE A 116 2.47 7.53 8.30
C PHE A 116 2.59 6.10 8.83
N ALA A 117 1.57 5.61 9.56
CA ALA A 117 1.58 4.27 10.15
C ALA A 117 1.72 3.15 9.11
N GLU A 118 1.06 3.29 7.96
CA GLU A 118 0.99 2.25 6.95
C GLU A 118 2.11 2.35 5.91
N GLN A 119 2.34 3.52 5.36
CA GLN A 119 3.19 3.72 4.19
C GLN A 119 4.60 4.18 4.56
N ARG A 120 4.69 5.22 5.38
CA ARG A 120 5.99 5.81 5.70
C ARG A 120 6.78 4.96 6.68
N LEU A 121 6.14 4.44 7.74
CA LEU A 121 6.81 3.56 8.69
C LEU A 121 7.27 2.25 8.05
N LEU A 122 6.58 1.70 7.05
CA LEU A 122 7.08 0.52 6.33
C LEU A 122 8.45 0.79 5.71
N ALA A 123 8.57 1.90 4.98
CA ALA A 123 9.83 2.29 4.33
C ALA A 123 10.93 2.61 5.35
N MET A 124 10.61 3.39 6.39
CA MET A 124 11.55 3.74 7.46
C MET A 124 12.01 2.52 8.28
N CYS A 125 11.11 1.56 8.52
CA CYS A 125 11.44 0.29 9.18
C CYS A 125 12.37 -0.55 8.33
N ALA A 126 12.13 -0.60 7.01
CA ALA A 126 12.99 -1.35 6.09
C ALA A 126 14.41 -0.76 6.09
N GLU A 127 14.55 0.56 5.99
CA GLU A 127 15.85 1.23 6.07
C GLU A 127 16.55 0.95 7.40
N LYS A 128 15.83 1.14 8.51
CA LYS A 128 16.37 0.95 9.86
C LYS A 128 16.83 -0.47 10.16
N LYS A 129 16.21 -1.47 9.51
CA LYS A 129 16.55 -2.89 9.67
C LYS A 129 17.48 -3.41 8.57
N TYR A 130 17.88 -2.58 7.63
CA TYR A 130 18.62 -2.99 6.44
C TYR A 130 17.93 -4.13 5.69
N ALA A 131 16.59 -4.12 5.70
CA ALA A 131 15.80 -5.11 4.99
C ALA A 131 15.87 -4.87 3.47
N HIS A 132 15.95 -5.95 2.70
CA HIS A 132 15.89 -5.86 1.25
C HIS A 132 14.46 -5.50 0.83
N ALA A 133 14.23 -4.21 0.55
CA ALA A 133 12.93 -3.63 0.22
C ALA A 133 12.83 -3.27 -1.26
N ALA A 134 11.95 -3.94 -2.00
CA ALA A 134 11.75 -3.75 -3.43
C ALA A 134 10.55 -2.84 -3.74
N ALA A 135 10.63 -2.11 -4.85
CA ALA A 135 9.49 -1.47 -5.52
C ALA A 135 9.21 -2.23 -6.81
N LEU A 136 7.94 -2.67 -7.01
CA LEU A 136 7.53 -3.46 -8.19
C LEU A 136 7.42 -2.60 -9.45
N SER A 137 7.27 -1.29 -9.27
CA SER A 137 7.11 -0.30 -10.33
C SER A 137 7.68 1.04 -9.87
N ASP A 138 7.54 2.07 -10.68
CA ASP A 138 7.81 3.46 -10.34
C ASP A 138 6.67 4.37 -10.78
N LEU A 139 6.68 5.64 -10.37
CA LEU A 139 5.64 6.61 -10.73
C LEU A 139 5.55 6.85 -12.25
N PRO A 140 6.65 6.99 -13.02
CA PRO A 140 6.59 7.08 -14.48
C PRO A 140 5.93 5.86 -15.12
N ALA A 141 6.25 4.64 -14.68
CA ALA A 141 5.63 3.42 -15.18
C ALA A 141 4.15 3.34 -14.81
N LEU A 142 3.77 3.78 -13.60
CA LEU A 142 2.38 3.86 -13.15
C LEU A 142 1.56 4.77 -14.07
N PHE A 143 2.01 6.01 -14.29
CA PHE A 143 1.31 6.98 -15.13
C PHE A 143 1.35 6.61 -16.61
N GLY A 144 2.42 5.98 -17.07
CA GLY A 144 2.54 5.45 -18.43
C GLY A 144 1.79 4.14 -18.67
N GLY A 145 1.25 3.50 -17.61
CA GLY A 145 0.50 2.25 -17.71
C GLY A 145 1.35 1.00 -17.98
N ALA A 146 2.67 1.07 -17.80
CA ALA A 146 3.59 -0.04 -18.10
C ALA A 146 3.29 -1.29 -17.25
N GLN A 147 2.86 -1.14 -15.99
CA GLN A 147 2.47 -2.26 -15.11
C GLN A 147 1.09 -2.83 -15.40
N ASN A 148 0.27 -2.22 -16.27
CA ASN A 148 -1.10 -2.69 -16.57
C ASN A 148 -1.16 -4.13 -17.10
N GLY A 149 -0.02 -4.67 -17.54
CA GLY A 149 0.13 -6.09 -17.88
C GLY A 149 -0.02 -7.01 -16.68
N TYR A 150 0.36 -6.59 -15.48
CA TYR A 150 0.38 -7.37 -14.26
C TYR A 150 -0.73 -6.99 -13.29
N PHE A 151 -0.94 -5.70 -13.04
CA PHE A 151 -1.94 -5.23 -12.09
C PHE A 151 -2.49 -3.85 -12.48
N THR A 152 -3.60 -3.50 -11.88
CA THR A 152 -4.20 -2.15 -11.92
C THR A 152 -4.51 -1.73 -10.49
N HIS A 153 -4.04 -0.55 -10.10
CA HIS A 153 -4.44 0.12 -8.87
C HIS A 153 -5.33 1.31 -9.22
N ILE A 154 -6.55 1.32 -8.71
CA ILE A 154 -7.56 2.35 -9.07
C ILE A 154 -7.18 3.70 -8.45
N TRP A 155 -6.61 3.69 -7.25
CA TRP A 155 -6.04 4.84 -6.55
C TRP A 155 -6.96 6.08 -6.53
N GLY A 156 -6.46 7.26 -6.95
CA GLY A 156 -7.20 8.52 -6.95
C GLY A 156 -8.38 8.60 -7.94
N PHE A 157 -8.51 7.65 -8.87
CA PHE A 157 -9.62 7.63 -9.83
C PHE A 157 -10.98 7.30 -9.21
N LYS A 158 -11.03 6.75 -7.99
CA LYS A 158 -12.29 6.40 -7.31
C LYS A 158 -13.24 7.60 -7.19
N GLN A 159 -12.72 8.75 -6.79
CA GLN A 159 -13.55 9.96 -6.64
C GLN A 159 -14.06 10.45 -7.99
N GLN A 160 -13.20 10.47 -9.01
CA GLN A 160 -13.59 10.86 -10.37
C GLN A 160 -14.69 9.93 -10.94
N MET A 161 -14.61 8.62 -10.70
CA MET A 161 -15.62 7.65 -11.13
C MET A 161 -16.94 7.81 -10.36
N ARG A 162 -16.90 8.21 -9.08
CA ARG A 162 -18.13 8.52 -8.30
C ARG A 162 -18.85 9.74 -8.85
N GLU A 163 -18.11 10.73 -9.30
CA GLU A 163 -18.62 11.99 -9.85
C GLU A 163 -19.03 11.87 -11.33
N ASN A 164 -18.50 10.87 -12.05
CA ASN A 164 -18.76 10.65 -13.46
C ASN A 164 -19.16 9.19 -13.75
N PRO A 165 -20.48 8.89 -13.79
CA PRO A 165 -20.98 7.54 -14.06
C PRO A 165 -20.47 6.93 -15.36
N LYS A 166 -20.30 7.75 -16.42
CA LYS A 166 -19.76 7.27 -17.69
C LYS A 166 -18.31 6.77 -17.55
N LEU A 167 -17.49 7.46 -16.79
CA LEU A 167 -16.12 7.03 -16.52
C LEU A 167 -16.10 5.69 -15.77
N TYR A 168 -17.00 5.52 -14.81
CA TYR A 168 -17.17 4.27 -14.08
C TYR A 168 -17.60 3.13 -15.00
N GLU A 169 -18.62 3.33 -15.83
CA GLU A 169 -19.09 2.35 -16.81
C GLU A 169 -18.01 1.95 -17.81
N ASP A 170 -17.25 2.92 -18.33
CA ASP A 170 -16.13 2.67 -19.24
C ASP A 170 -15.01 1.87 -18.55
N PHE A 171 -14.73 2.14 -17.29
CA PHE A 171 -13.78 1.36 -16.49
C PHE A 171 -14.27 -0.09 -16.31
N CYS A 172 -15.51 -0.29 -15.89
CA CYS A 172 -16.12 -1.63 -15.73
C CYS A 172 -16.11 -2.41 -17.04
N ARG A 173 -16.46 -1.78 -18.16
CA ARG A 173 -16.44 -2.39 -19.49
C ARG A 173 -15.05 -2.86 -19.88
N ARG A 174 -14.00 -2.04 -19.64
CA ARG A 174 -12.61 -2.44 -19.90
C ARG A 174 -12.18 -3.62 -19.03
N CYS A 175 -12.54 -3.61 -17.73
CA CYS A 175 -12.26 -4.73 -16.83
C CYS A 175 -12.95 -6.01 -17.29
N ALA A 176 -14.24 -5.94 -17.65
CA ALA A 176 -15.00 -7.09 -18.15
C ALA A 176 -14.40 -7.65 -19.45
N ALA A 177 -14.09 -6.79 -20.41
CA ALA A 177 -13.45 -7.19 -21.67
C ALA A 177 -12.09 -7.87 -21.44
N ARG A 178 -11.34 -7.38 -20.45
CA ARG A 178 -10.05 -7.97 -20.09
C ARG A 178 -10.22 -9.33 -19.41
N LEU A 179 -11.17 -9.47 -18.50
CA LEU A 179 -11.49 -10.76 -17.86
C LEU A 179 -11.92 -11.79 -18.92
N GLN A 180 -12.78 -11.43 -19.86
CA GLN A 180 -13.18 -12.31 -20.96
C GLN A 180 -12.00 -12.75 -21.82
N LYS A 181 -11.04 -11.86 -22.06
CA LYS A 181 -9.85 -12.15 -22.87
C LYS A 181 -8.84 -13.03 -22.13
N ASP A 182 -8.51 -12.66 -20.88
CA ASP A 182 -7.41 -13.26 -20.12
C ASP A 182 -7.87 -14.51 -19.34
N PHE A 183 -9.18 -14.61 -19.01
CA PHE A 183 -9.82 -15.68 -18.24
C PHE A 183 -11.16 -16.11 -18.85
N PRO A 184 -11.15 -16.70 -20.06
CA PRO A 184 -12.38 -17.00 -20.80
C PRO A 184 -13.30 -18.01 -20.09
N GLU A 185 -12.74 -18.95 -19.31
CA GLU A 185 -13.52 -19.97 -18.61
C GLU A 185 -14.28 -19.38 -17.40
N GLU A 186 -13.70 -18.39 -16.72
CA GLU A 186 -14.30 -17.71 -15.56
C GLU A 186 -15.25 -16.58 -15.97
N SER A 187 -15.20 -16.12 -17.22
CA SER A 187 -15.97 -14.98 -17.70
C SER A 187 -17.49 -15.21 -17.71
N ASN A 188 -17.94 -16.45 -17.64
CA ASN A 188 -19.37 -16.81 -17.51
C ASN A 188 -19.99 -16.26 -16.21
N CYS A 189 -19.21 -15.93 -15.20
CA CYS A 189 -19.66 -15.31 -13.97
C CYS A 189 -20.04 -13.82 -14.12
N LEU A 190 -19.67 -13.18 -15.26
CA LEU A 190 -19.93 -11.75 -15.51
C LEU A 190 -21.30 -11.49 -16.19
N LEU A 191 -22.10 -12.51 -16.43
CA LEU A 191 -23.37 -12.43 -17.17
C LEU A 191 -24.60 -12.23 -16.27
N TYR A 192 -24.40 -11.82 -14.99
CA TYR A 192 -25.48 -11.58 -14.04
C TYR A 192 -25.42 -10.21 -13.39
#